data_92aa27d08302baad066b5dc4f7db53a9
#
_entry.id   92aa27d08302baad066b5dc4f7db53a9
#
_cell.length_a   1.000
_cell.length_b   1.000
_cell.length_c   1.000
_cell.angle_alpha   90.00
_cell.angle_beta   90.00
_cell.angle_gamma   90.00
#
_symmetry.space_group_name_H-M   'P 1'
#
loop_
_entity.id
_entity.type
_entity.pdbx_description
1 polymer ?
#
loop_
_entity_poly.entity_id
_entity_poly.type
_entity_poly.pdbx_seq_one_letter_code
_entity_poly.pdbx_strand_id
1 'polypeptide(L)' 'MSTGTYDIRSELRGGHWVAWVVRTPDGKPDRAILLVGKTKDEAESRARDFAEGRIG' A
#
# COMPACT_ATOMS: atom_id res chain seq x y z
N MET A 1 -6.51 -16.99 -7.76
CA MET A 1 -6.08 -16.87 -6.99
C MET A 1 -5.15 -16.02 -6.87
N SER A 2 -5.02 -15.47 -6.08
CA SER A 2 -4.11 -14.52 -5.97
C SER A 2 -2.81 -15.06 -5.96
N THR A 3 -1.98 -14.51 -6.69
CA THR A 3 -0.64 -14.89 -6.63
C THR A 3 -0.01 -14.09 -5.63
N GLY A 4 -0.66 -13.10 -5.15
CA GLY A 4 0.02 -12.25 -4.27
C GLY A 4 0.01 -12.76 -2.89
N THR A 5 0.96 -12.37 -2.17
CA THR A 5 1.00 -12.65 -0.78
C THR A 5 1.10 -11.36 -0.05
N TYR A 6 0.49 -10.33 -0.58
CA TYR A 6 0.54 -9.04 0.07
C TYR A 6 -0.86 -8.49 0.25
N ASP A 7 -1.00 -7.58 1.19
CA ASP A 7 -2.21 -6.84 1.41
C ASP A 7 -1.89 -5.37 1.29
N ILE A 8 -2.90 -4.59 0.94
CA ILE A 8 -2.76 -3.16 0.88
C ILE A 8 -3.57 -2.58 2.03
N ARG A 9 -2.94 -1.74 2.83
CA ARG A 9 -3.60 -1.06 3.93
C ARG A 9 -3.54 0.43 3.68
N SER A 10 -4.50 1.15 4.19
CA SER A 10 -4.51 2.59 4.01
C SER A 10 -5.16 3.25 5.19
N GLU A 11 -4.86 4.54 5.39
CA GLU A 11 -5.54 5.31 6.41
C GLU A 11 -5.47 6.78 6.04
N LEU A 12 -6.41 7.53 6.55
CA LEU A 12 -6.48 8.95 6.31
C LEU A 12 -5.63 9.67 7.33
N ARG A 13 -4.73 10.53 6.89
CA ARG A 13 -3.89 11.29 7.76
C ARG A 13 -3.76 12.70 7.27
N GLY A 14 -4.17 13.64 8.11
CA GLY A 14 -3.90 15.04 7.82
C GLY A 14 -4.41 15.53 6.48
N GLY A 15 -5.54 15.07 6.04
CA GLY A 15 -6.10 15.58 4.81
C GLY A 15 -5.69 14.83 3.56
N HIS A 16 -4.90 13.78 3.72
CA HIS A 16 -4.56 12.95 2.57
C HIS A 16 -4.50 11.49 3.04
N TRP A 17 -4.45 10.60 2.09
CA TRP A 17 -4.43 9.17 2.38
C TRP A 17 -3.02 8.63 2.22
N VAL A 18 -2.67 7.69 3.10
CA VAL A 18 -1.42 6.98 2.95
C VAL A 18 -1.76 5.50 2.85
N ALA A 19 -0.97 4.79 2.09
CA ALA A 19 -1.17 3.35 1.93
C ALA A 19 0.17 2.66 1.98
N TRP A 20 0.15 1.41 2.37
CA TRP A 20 1.39 0.65 2.44
C TRP A 20 1.09 -0.81 2.13
N VAL A 21 2.15 -1.53 1.83
CA VAL A 21 2.06 -2.94 1.47
C VAL A 21 2.44 -3.77 2.69
N VAL A 22 1.64 -4.79 2.97
CA VAL A 22 1.91 -5.69 4.06
C VAL A 22 2.12 -7.07 3.46
N ARG A 23 3.28 -7.64 3.69
CA ARG A 23 3.60 -8.92 3.09
C ARG A 23 3.72 -10.07 4.07
N THR A 24 3.77 -9.78 5.34
CA THR A 24 3.98 -10.84 6.30
C THR A 24 2.68 -11.22 6.95
N PRO A 25 2.57 -12.42 7.46
CA PRO A 25 1.37 -12.83 8.18
C PRO A 25 1.15 -12.00 9.44
N ASP A 26 2.19 -11.38 9.94
CA ASP A 26 2.07 -10.56 11.13
C ASP A 26 1.38 -9.25 10.85
N GLY A 27 1.24 -8.89 9.62
CA GLY A 27 0.63 -7.62 9.29
C GLY A 27 1.58 -6.45 9.34
N LYS A 28 2.86 -6.68 9.43
CA LYS A 28 3.83 -5.60 9.50
C LYS A 28 4.11 -5.06 8.10
N PRO A 29 4.29 -3.75 7.97
CA PRO A 29 4.58 -3.18 6.66
C PRO A 29 5.88 -3.72 6.10
N ASP A 30 5.90 -3.89 4.79
CA ASP A 30 7.10 -4.34 4.12
C ASP A 30 7.98 -3.14 3.91
N ARG A 31 9.05 -3.02 4.69
CA ARG A 31 10.00 -1.95 4.58
C ARG A 31 9.43 -0.59 4.86
N ALA A 32 8.25 -0.50 5.37
CA ALA A 32 7.65 0.73 5.84
C ALA A 32 7.59 1.83 4.78
N ILE A 33 7.39 1.45 3.54
CA ILE A 33 7.22 2.43 2.48
C ILE A 33 5.78 2.88 2.47
N LEU A 34 5.57 4.18 2.55
CA LEU A 34 4.23 4.74 2.54
C LEU A 34 4.00 5.47 1.23
N LEU A 35 2.89 5.17 0.58
CA LEU A 35 2.50 5.81 -0.66
C LEU A 35 1.37 6.78 -0.32
N VAL A 36 1.41 7.96 -0.89
CA VAL A 36 0.47 9.01 -0.54
C VAL A 36 -0.44 9.31 -1.72
N GLY A 37 -1.70 9.54 -1.46
CA GLY A 37 -2.64 9.94 -2.50
C GLY A 37 -3.68 10.89 -1.93
N LYS A 38 -4.39 11.56 -2.80
CA LYS A 38 -5.43 12.47 -2.37
C LYS A 38 -6.68 11.72 -1.95
N THR A 39 -6.88 10.54 -2.48
CA THR A 39 -8.02 9.72 -2.12
C THR A 39 -7.54 8.35 -1.72
N LYS A 40 -8.42 7.61 -1.07
CA LYS A 40 -8.11 6.25 -0.69
C LYS A 40 -7.74 5.41 -1.90
N ASP A 41 -8.53 5.52 -2.96
CA ASP A 41 -8.27 4.73 -4.15
C ASP A 41 -6.92 5.07 -4.76
N GLU A 42 -6.58 6.34 -4.77
CA GLU A 42 -5.31 6.73 -5.35
C GLU A 42 -4.14 6.18 -4.53
N ALA A 43 -4.22 6.31 -3.23
CA ALA A 43 -3.15 5.81 -2.37
C ALA A 43 -3.00 4.30 -2.51
N GLU A 44 -4.12 3.59 -2.51
CA GLU A 44 -4.08 2.14 -2.60
C GLU A 44 -3.60 1.68 -3.96
N SER A 45 -3.97 2.41 -5.01
CA SER A 45 -3.51 2.07 -6.33
C SER A 45 -2.00 2.22 -6.44
N ARG A 46 -1.46 3.26 -5.84
CA ARG A 46 -0.02 3.46 -5.84
C ARG A 46 0.69 2.37 -5.05
N ALA A 47 0.10 1.96 -3.92
CA ALA A 47 0.68 0.89 -3.14
C ALA A 47 0.68 -0.42 -3.90
N ARG A 48 -0.39 -0.69 -4.63
CA ARG A 48 -0.46 -1.89 -5.44
C ARG A 48 0.59 -1.88 -6.54
N ASP A 49 0.75 -0.73 -7.18
CA ASP A 49 1.76 -0.63 -8.23
C ASP A 49 3.15 -0.85 -7.66
N PHE A 50 3.40 -0.35 -6.47
CA PHE A 50 4.67 -0.58 -5.82
C PHE A 50 4.86 -2.06 -5.52
N ALA A 51 3.82 -2.71 -5.01
CA ALA A 51 3.90 -4.12 -4.66
C ALA A 51 4.15 -4.98 -5.88
N GLU A 52 3.64 -4.55 -7.03
CA GLU A 52 3.79 -5.31 -8.25
C GLU A 52 5.00 -4.90 -9.06
N GLY A 53 5.79 -3.97 -8.52
CA GLY A 53 7.01 -3.57 -9.20
C GLY A 53 6.81 -2.64 -10.37
N ARG A 54 5.68 -1.95 -10.42
CA ARG A 54 5.40 -1.07 -11.55
C ARG A 54 5.97 0.32 -11.38
N ILE A 55 6.23 0.71 -10.16
CA ILE A 55 6.87 1.98 -9.93
C ILE A 55 8.07 1.71 -9.10
N GLY A 56 9.05 2.43 -9.31
CA GLY A 56 10.19 2.15 -8.54
C GLY A 56 11.35 2.50 -8.57
#